data_3b745e5a8c0a06824a4d1082ff402b1e
#
_entry.id   3b745e5a8c0a06824a4d1082ff402b1e
#
_cell.length_a   1.000
_cell.length_b   1.000
_cell.length_c   1.000
_cell.angle_alpha   90.00
_cell.angle_beta   90.00
_cell.angle_gamma   90.00
#
_symmetry.space_group_name_H-M   'P 1'
#
loop_
_entity.id
_entity.type
_entity.pdbx_description
1 polymer ?
#
loop_
_entity_poly.entity_id
_entity_poly.type
_entity_poly.pdbx_seq_one_letter_code
_entity_poly.pdbx_strand_id
1 'polypeptide(L)'
;KVTLISMFVVIVGVIWTFGTISFFGFEISILMALVPPVIIVIGIPNCIFLLNKFHNEIRAHKNKIKAISRIIIKIGNITLLTNLSTASGFAAFILTKSETLREFGFIASLNIMLIFLFSLLIIPIALSYFDAPKTKHIKHLDKKWVQAIVSTLIKLVQKNRNAIYITTL
;
A
#
# COMPACT_ATOMS: atom_id res chain seq x y z
N LYS A 1 -5.16 10.10 14.23
CA LYS A 1 -3.94 10.75 13.69
C LYS A 1 -3.34 9.92 12.53
N VAL A 2 -3.14 8.61 12.71
CA VAL A 2 -2.58 7.69 11.70
C VAL A 2 -3.47 7.66 10.44
N THR A 3 -4.77 7.53 10.59
CA THR A 3 -5.74 7.54 9.48
C THR A 3 -5.72 8.87 8.72
N LEU A 4 -5.54 9.99 9.41
CA LEU A 4 -5.44 11.31 8.76
C LEU A 4 -4.22 11.41 7.85
N ILE A 5 -3.07 10.85 8.26
CA ILE A 5 -1.86 10.82 7.41
C ILE A 5 -2.12 9.99 6.14
N SER A 6 -2.74 8.81 6.29
CA SER A 6 -3.08 7.98 5.13
C SER A 6 -4.04 8.69 4.18
N MET A 7 -5.07 9.34 4.70
CA MET A 7 -6.01 10.12 3.87
C MET A 7 -5.30 11.27 3.16
N PHE A 8 -4.42 11.99 3.84
CA PHE A 8 -3.66 13.10 3.25
C PHE A 8 -2.79 12.61 2.07
N VAL A 9 -2.06 11.50 2.25
CA VAL A 9 -1.22 10.93 1.18
C VAL A 9 -2.07 10.54 -0.03
N VAL A 10 -3.23 9.93 0.21
CA VAL A 10 -4.14 9.49 -0.86
C VAL A 10 -4.74 10.69 -1.60
N ILE A 11 -5.17 11.73 -0.87
CA ILE A 11 -5.69 12.97 -1.47
C ILE A 11 -4.63 13.62 -2.37
N VAL A 12 -3.39 13.73 -1.89
CA VAL A 12 -2.27 14.24 -2.70
C VAL A 12 -2.06 13.36 -3.94
N GLY A 13 -2.12 12.04 -3.81
CA GLY A 13 -2.02 11.11 -4.94
C GLY A 13 -3.13 11.31 -5.97
N VAL A 14 -4.38 11.50 -5.54
CA VAL A 14 -5.53 11.76 -6.44
C VAL A 14 -5.37 13.11 -7.17
N ILE A 15 -5.01 14.16 -6.46
CA ILE A 15 -4.76 15.48 -7.06
C ILE A 15 -3.64 15.37 -8.11
N TRP A 16 -2.58 14.66 -7.78
CA TRP A 16 -1.47 14.42 -8.69
C TRP A 16 -1.89 13.61 -9.92
N THR A 17 -2.80 12.66 -9.76
CA THR A 17 -3.34 11.88 -10.87
C THR A 17 -4.06 12.77 -11.88
N PHE A 18 -4.91 13.69 -11.43
CA PHE A 18 -5.54 14.67 -12.33
C PHE A 18 -4.50 15.60 -12.99
N GLY A 19 -3.47 15.98 -12.24
CA GLY A 19 -2.35 16.75 -12.78
C GLY A 19 -1.60 16.02 -13.90
N THR A 20 -1.33 14.73 -13.73
CA THR A 20 -0.66 13.92 -14.77
C THR A 20 -1.53 13.72 -16.01
N ILE A 21 -2.83 13.47 -15.85
CA ILE A 21 -3.78 13.35 -16.97
C ILE A 21 -3.77 14.65 -17.81
N SER A 22 -3.88 15.80 -17.12
CA SER A 22 -3.87 17.11 -17.77
C SER A 22 -2.52 17.43 -18.42
N PHE A 23 -1.40 17.06 -17.77
CA PHE A 23 -0.05 17.31 -18.28
C PHE A 23 0.23 16.57 -19.58
N PHE A 24 -0.26 15.33 -19.73
CA PHE A 24 -0.10 14.54 -20.94
C PHE A 24 -1.16 14.90 -22.01
N GLY A 25 -2.12 15.76 -21.70
CA GLY A 25 -3.16 16.20 -22.64
C GLY A 25 -4.15 15.10 -23.03
N PHE A 26 -4.29 14.07 -22.19
CA PHE A 26 -5.22 12.99 -22.47
C PHE A 26 -6.67 13.40 -22.19
N GLU A 27 -7.58 12.99 -23.07
CA GLU A 27 -9.01 13.24 -22.88
C GLU A 27 -9.56 12.41 -21.72
N ILE A 28 -10.48 13.01 -20.95
CA ILE A 28 -11.13 12.32 -19.83
C ILE A 28 -12.18 11.34 -20.37
N SER A 29 -11.73 10.16 -20.73
CA SER A 29 -12.59 9.03 -21.07
C SER A 29 -13.17 8.35 -19.82
N ILE A 30 -14.17 7.47 -19.99
CA ILE A 30 -14.75 6.66 -18.91
C ILE A 30 -13.66 5.82 -18.23
N LEU A 31 -12.70 5.25 -18.98
CA LEU A 31 -11.59 4.50 -18.42
C LEU A 31 -10.64 5.41 -17.62
N MET A 32 -10.35 6.60 -18.12
CA MET A 32 -9.50 7.56 -17.43
C MET A 32 -10.10 8.01 -16.09
N ALA A 33 -11.43 8.14 -16.03
CA ALA A 33 -12.14 8.47 -14.78
C ALA A 33 -12.03 7.36 -13.71
N LEU A 34 -11.65 6.13 -14.06
CA LEU A 34 -11.40 5.04 -13.12
C LEU A 34 -10.02 5.10 -12.46
N VAL A 35 -9.06 5.88 -12.99
CA VAL A 35 -7.70 5.95 -12.42
C VAL A 35 -7.70 6.47 -10.99
N PRO A 36 -8.36 7.58 -10.62
CA PRO A 36 -8.39 8.06 -9.25
C PRO A 36 -8.93 7.04 -8.23
N PRO A 37 -10.07 6.36 -8.45
CA PRO A 37 -10.51 5.26 -7.59
C PRO A 37 -9.47 4.13 -7.44
N VAL A 38 -8.80 3.73 -8.51
CA VAL A 38 -7.74 2.71 -8.48
C VAL A 38 -6.58 3.16 -7.58
N ILE A 39 -6.16 4.42 -7.71
CA ILE A 39 -5.09 4.99 -6.87
C ILE A 39 -5.49 5.01 -5.39
N ILE A 40 -6.75 5.31 -5.07
CA ILE A 40 -7.27 5.26 -3.69
C ILE A 40 -7.18 3.83 -3.14
N VAL A 41 -7.67 2.85 -3.89
CA VAL A 41 -7.70 1.42 -3.49
C VAL A 41 -6.30 0.86 -3.28
N ILE A 42 -5.30 1.28 -4.06
CA ILE A 42 -3.91 0.85 -3.93
C ILE A 42 -3.18 1.65 -2.86
N GLY A 43 -3.43 2.95 -2.78
CA GLY A 43 -2.72 3.86 -1.87
C GLY A 43 -3.05 3.62 -0.39
N ILE A 44 -4.32 3.38 -0.05
CA ILE A 44 -4.74 3.17 1.35
C ILE A 44 -4.04 1.95 1.99
N PRO A 45 -4.08 0.74 1.40
CA PRO A 45 -3.36 -0.42 1.94
C PRO A 45 -1.85 -0.20 2.07
N ASN A 46 -1.21 0.46 1.10
CA ASN A 46 0.20 0.80 1.15
C ASN A 46 0.53 1.68 2.37
N CYS A 47 -0.24 2.74 2.58
CA CYS A 47 -0.09 3.61 3.75
C CYS A 47 -0.30 2.87 5.06
N ILE A 48 -1.37 2.08 5.18
CA ILE A 48 -1.69 1.31 6.40
C ILE A 48 -0.60 0.28 6.69
N PHE A 49 -0.07 -0.38 5.67
CA PHE A 49 1.01 -1.36 5.82
C PHE A 49 2.28 -0.71 6.37
N LEU A 50 2.72 0.41 5.79
CA LEU A 50 3.89 1.17 6.27
C LEU A 50 3.70 1.64 7.71
N LEU A 51 2.54 2.16 8.05
CA LEU A 51 2.20 2.64 9.39
C LEU A 51 2.17 1.51 10.43
N ASN A 52 1.56 0.38 10.11
CA ASN A 52 1.53 -0.78 11.01
C ASN A 52 2.94 -1.33 11.27
N LYS A 53 3.76 -1.40 10.25
CA LYS A 53 5.14 -1.85 10.38
C LYS A 53 5.98 -0.87 11.20
N PHE A 54 5.77 0.44 11.05
CA PHE A 54 6.40 1.44 11.89
C PHE A 54 6.07 1.25 13.38
N HIS A 55 4.79 1.03 13.70
CA HIS A 55 4.39 0.76 15.07
C HIS A 55 5.06 -0.48 15.66
N ASN A 56 5.19 -1.54 14.86
CA ASN A 56 5.84 -2.77 15.27
C ASN A 56 7.36 -2.58 15.51
N GLU A 57 8.04 -1.85 14.63
CA GLU A 57 9.47 -1.54 14.78
C GLU A 57 9.77 -0.66 16.01
N ILE A 58 8.93 0.34 16.27
CA ILE A 58 9.06 1.17 17.50
C ILE A 58 8.87 0.32 18.75
N ARG A 59 7.91 -0.60 18.75
CA ARG A 59 7.68 -1.51 19.89
C ARG A 59 8.89 -2.39 20.16
N ALA A 60 9.54 -2.89 19.11
CA ALA A 60 10.67 -3.81 19.23
C ALA A 60 11.95 -3.10 19.71
N HIS A 61 12.20 -1.87 19.26
CA HIS A 61 13.51 -1.23 19.43
C HIS A 61 13.49 0.04 20.26
N LYS A 62 12.32 0.59 20.61
CA LYS A 62 12.13 1.86 21.35
C LYS A 62 12.93 3.06 20.81
N ASN A 63 13.48 2.95 19.60
CA ASN A 63 14.27 3.97 18.93
C ASN A 63 13.59 4.38 17.61
N LYS A 64 13.13 5.62 17.54
CA LYS A 64 12.35 6.18 16.43
C LYS A 64 13.16 6.26 15.13
N ILE A 65 14.41 6.72 15.21
CA ILE A 65 15.28 6.87 14.03
C ILE A 65 15.58 5.51 13.42
N LYS A 66 15.91 4.53 14.25
CA LYS A 66 16.19 3.15 13.80
C LYS A 66 14.96 2.48 13.20
N ALA A 67 13.77 2.75 13.75
CA ALA A 67 12.51 2.27 13.18
C ALA A 67 12.23 2.86 11.80
N ILE A 68 12.41 4.17 11.62
CA ILE A 68 12.21 4.85 10.32
C ILE A 68 13.20 4.30 9.28
N SER A 69 14.48 4.20 9.59
CA SER A 69 15.50 3.68 8.67
C SER A 69 15.19 2.24 8.23
N ARG A 70 14.78 1.37 9.15
CA ARG A 70 14.41 -0.02 8.82
C ARG A 70 13.18 -0.11 7.93
N ILE A 71 12.21 0.77 8.12
CA ILE A 71 11.01 0.79 7.28
C ILE A 71 11.39 1.16 5.86
N ILE A 72 12.17 2.22 5.67
CA ILE A 72 12.56 2.66 4.34
C ILE A 72 13.34 1.56 3.62
N ILE A 73 14.31 0.95 4.27
CA ILE A 73 15.20 -0.04 3.63
C ILE A 73 14.50 -1.39 3.45
N LYS A 74 13.94 -1.96 4.53
CA LYS A 74 13.45 -3.34 4.50
C LYS A 74 12.03 -3.45 3.95
N ILE A 75 11.16 -2.52 4.33
CA ILE A 75 9.74 -2.55 3.96
C ILE A 75 9.52 -1.83 2.65
N GLY A 76 10.26 -0.74 2.41
CA GLY A 76 10.28 -0.06 1.12
C GLY A 76 10.57 -1.01 -0.04
N ASN A 77 11.55 -1.90 0.09
CA ASN A 77 11.87 -2.89 -0.95
C ASN A 77 10.72 -3.88 -1.21
N ILE A 78 10.06 -4.36 -0.15
CA ILE A 78 8.93 -5.31 -0.31
C ILE A 78 7.73 -4.61 -0.97
N THR A 79 7.39 -3.41 -0.52
CA THR A 79 6.29 -2.63 -1.11
C THR A 79 6.62 -2.13 -2.51
N LEU A 80 7.88 -1.82 -2.81
CA LEU A 80 8.32 -1.50 -4.16
C LEU A 80 8.06 -2.66 -5.12
N LEU A 81 8.43 -3.87 -4.73
CA LEU A 81 8.22 -5.06 -5.58
C LEU A 81 6.72 -5.30 -5.85
N THR A 82 5.88 -5.16 -4.83
CA THR A 82 4.41 -5.31 -4.99
C THR A 82 3.82 -4.22 -5.89
N ASN A 83 4.22 -2.97 -5.70
CA ASN A 83 3.73 -1.87 -6.54
C ASN A 83 4.27 -1.95 -7.96
N LEU A 84 5.51 -2.39 -8.14
CA LEU A 84 6.09 -2.62 -9.47
C LEU A 84 5.34 -3.73 -10.22
N SER A 85 5.01 -4.83 -9.54
CA SER A 85 4.19 -5.91 -10.11
C SER A 85 2.81 -5.41 -10.52
N THR A 86 2.15 -4.60 -9.68
CA THR A 86 0.84 -4.01 -10.01
C THR A 86 0.95 -3.02 -11.17
N ALA A 87 1.94 -2.14 -11.14
CA ALA A 87 2.19 -1.18 -12.22
C ALA A 87 2.50 -1.88 -13.55
N SER A 88 3.27 -2.98 -13.55
CA SER A 88 3.53 -3.76 -14.76
C SER A 88 2.27 -4.43 -15.31
N GLY A 89 1.33 -4.85 -14.45
CA GLY A 89 0.02 -5.34 -14.86
C GLY A 89 -0.79 -4.28 -15.62
N PHE A 90 -0.82 -3.04 -15.13
CA PHE A 90 -1.46 -1.93 -15.85
C PHE A 90 -0.66 -1.52 -17.09
N ALA A 91 0.66 -1.56 -17.04
CA ALA A 91 1.52 -1.26 -18.18
C ALA A 91 1.30 -2.25 -19.35
N ALA A 92 0.85 -3.47 -19.11
CA ALA A 92 0.51 -4.41 -20.16
C ALA A 92 -0.60 -3.88 -21.10
N PHE A 93 -1.48 -3.00 -20.62
CA PHE A 93 -2.49 -2.34 -21.48
C PHE A 93 -1.87 -1.41 -22.53
N ILE A 94 -0.64 -0.93 -22.32
CA ILE A 94 0.08 -0.09 -23.31
C ILE A 94 0.31 -0.87 -24.61
N LEU A 95 0.39 -2.20 -24.55
CA LEU A 95 0.60 -3.07 -25.70
C LEU A 95 -0.69 -3.33 -26.50
N THR A 96 -1.82 -2.86 -26.03
CA THR A 96 -3.11 -3.07 -26.73
C THR A 96 -3.28 -2.13 -27.92
N LYS A 97 -4.15 -2.52 -28.86
CA LYS A 97 -4.46 -1.71 -30.03
C LYS A 97 -5.44 -0.55 -29.75
N SER A 98 -6.13 -0.58 -28.63
CA SER A 98 -7.09 0.46 -28.22
C SER A 98 -6.33 1.66 -27.64
N GLU A 99 -6.48 2.82 -28.24
CA GLU A 99 -5.84 4.06 -27.81
C GLU A 99 -6.24 4.43 -26.38
N THR A 100 -7.52 4.42 -26.06
CA THR A 100 -8.04 4.72 -24.74
C THR A 100 -7.50 3.77 -23.66
N LEU A 101 -7.35 2.48 -23.98
CA LEU A 101 -6.84 1.50 -23.05
C LEU A 101 -5.33 1.65 -22.83
N ARG A 102 -4.61 2.04 -23.87
CA ARG A 102 -3.18 2.34 -23.82
C ARG A 102 -2.88 3.55 -22.94
N GLU A 103 -3.64 4.64 -23.12
CA GLU A 103 -3.53 5.84 -22.30
C GLU A 103 -3.86 5.55 -20.82
N PHE A 104 -4.95 4.83 -20.57
CA PHE A 104 -5.33 4.38 -19.23
C PHE A 104 -4.22 3.58 -18.58
N GLY A 105 -3.66 2.57 -19.26
CA GLY A 105 -2.59 1.73 -18.74
C GLY A 105 -1.33 2.52 -18.41
N PHE A 106 -0.96 3.47 -19.26
CA PHE A 106 0.18 4.35 -19.05
C PHE A 106 -0.01 5.23 -17.79
N ILE A 107 -1.13 5.96 -17.72
CA ILE A 107 -1.42 6.85 -16.57
C ILE A 107 -1.58 6.06 -15.28
N ALA A 108 -2.29 4.92 -15.30
CA ALA A 108 -2.46 4.10 -14.11
C ALA A 108 -1.12 3.54 -13.60
N SER A 109 -0.28 2.98 -14.47
CA SER A 109 1.02 2.43 -14.08
C SER A 109 1.95 3.51 -13.51
N LEU A 110 2.00 4.68 -14.14
CA LEU A 110 2.79 5.82 -13.67
C LEU A 110 2.33 6.27 -12.28
N ASN A 111 1.02 6.48 -12.10
CA ASN A 111 0.48 6.98 -10.83
C ASN A 111 0.55 5.95 -9.69
N ILE A 112 0.52 4.64 -9.97
CA ILE A 112 0.79 3.60 -8.97
C ILE A 112 2.21 3.73 -8.42
N MET A 113 3.20 3.99 -9.28
CA MET A 113 4.57 4.21 -8.82
C MET A 113 4.71 5.54 -8.04
N LEU A 114 4.01 6.58 -8.48
CA LEU A 114 4.01 7.88 -7.79
C LEU A 114 3.36 7.82 -6.42
N ILE A 115 2.20 7.18 -6.25
CA ILE A 115 1.57 7.05 -4.94
C ILE A 115 2.42 6.21 -3.97
N PHE A 116 3.14 5.21 -4.48
CA PHE A 116 4.12 4.48 -3.69
C PHE A 116 5.25 5.41 -3.20
N LEU A 117 5.84 6.23 -4.09
CA LEU A 117 6.88 7.19 -3.73
C LEU A 117 6.37 8.21 -2.70
N PHE A 118 5.17 8.77 -2.89
CA PHE A 118 4.56 9.69 -1.94
C PHE A 118 4.34 9.03 -0.58
N SER A 119 3.86 7.79 -0.54
CA SER A 119 3.69 7.08 0.71
C SER A 119 5.01 6.83 1.43
N LEU A 120 6.06 6.48 0.67
CA LEU A 120 7.40 6.22 1.22
C LEU A 120 8.10 7.49 1.74
N LEU A 121 7.81 8.66 1.15
CA LEU A 121 8.37 9.94 1.57
C LEU A 121 7.54 10.59 2.67
N ILE A 122 6.24 10.75 2.46
CA ILE A 122 5.37 11.52 3.35
C ILE A 122 5.17 10.81 4.69
N ILE A 123 5.02 9.47 4.70
CA ILE A 123 4.75 8.74 5.94
C ILE A 123 5.91 8.84 6.93
N PRO A 124 7.19 8.57 6.58
CA PRO A 124 8.30 8.74 7.51
C PRO A 124 8.48 10.19 7.98
N ILE A 125 8.28 11.17 7.08
CA ILE A 125 8.34 12.58 7.44
C ILE A 125 7.24 12.92 8.46
N ALA A 126 5.99 12.57 8.18
CA ALA A 126 4.88 12.80 9.10
C ALA A 126 5.11 12.13 10.46
N LEU A 127 5.59 10.88 10.46
CA LEU A 127 5.92 10.16 11.67
C LEU A 127 7.12 10.75 12.44
N SER A 128 8.00 11.46 11.76
CA SER A 128 9.10 12.18 12.40
C SER A 128 8.61 13.36 13.24
N TYR A 129 7.56 14.04 12.81
CA TYR A 129 6.97 15.17 13.55
C TYR A 129 6.02 14.72 14.67
N PHE A 130 5.35 13.58 14.53
CA PHE A 130 4.44 13.10 15.56
C PHE A 130 5.17 12.28 16.65
N ASP A 131 4.79 12.54 17.92
CA ASP A 131 5.27 11.74 19.03
C ASP A 131 4.84 10.28 18.87
N ALA A 132 5.73 9.37 19.33
CA ALA A 132 5.46 7.94 19.32
C ALA A 132 4.11 7.66 20.03
N PRO A 133 3.18 6.93 19.39
CA PRO A 133 1.87 6.67 19.99
C PRO A 133 2.04 5.95 21.31
N LYS A 134 1.39 6.48 22.37
CA LYS A 134 1.37 5.86 23.68
C LYS A 134 0.82 4.44 23.55
N THR A 135 1.48 3.48 24.18
CA THR A 135 1.16 2.04 24.17
C THR A 135 -0.29 1.67 24.48
N LYS A 136 -1.06 2.61 25.04
CA LYS A 136 -2.46 2.43 25.43
C LYS A 136 -3.45 2.25 24.25
N HIS A 137 -3.14 2.77 23.05
CA HIS A 137 -4.03 2.70 21.87
C HIS A 137 -3.85 1.43 21.02
N ILE A 138 -2.92 0.57 21.34
CA ILE A 138 -2.54 -0.59 20.54
C ILE A 138 -3.13 -1.90 21.09
N LYS A 139 -3.73 -1.86 22.29
CA LYS A 139 -4.37 -3.04 22.93
C LYS A 139 -5.56 -3.63 22.15
N HIS A 140 -6.12 -2.89 21.15
CA HIS A 140 -7.24 -3.39 20.36
C HIS A 140 -6.85 -4.42 19.28
N LEU A 141 -5.57 -4.52 18.92
CA LEU A 141 -5.09 -5.53 17.96
C LEU A 141 -4.85 -6.91 18.59
N ASP A 142 -4.77 -6.98 19.91
CA ASP A 142 -4.61 -8.24 20.69
C ASP A 142 -5.95 -8.84 21.11
N LYS A 143 -7.02 -8.69 20.30
CA LYS A 143 -8.27 -9.37 20.62
C LYS A 143 -8.03 -10.87 20.61
N LYS A 144 -8.22 -11.52 21.77
CA LYS A 144 -8.09 -12.98 21.97
C LYS A 144 -8.83 -13.79 20.90
N TRP A 145 -9.92 -13.26 20.38
CA TRP A 145 -10.72 -13.85 19.32
C TRP A 145 -9.97 -13.94 17.97
N VAL A 146 -9.26 -12.87 17.56
CA VAL A 146 -8.45 -12.90 16.33
C VAL A 146 -7.29 -13.86 16.45
N GLN A 147 -6.63 -13.90 17.63
CA GLN A 147 -5.55 -14.85 17.90
C GLN A 147 -6.06 -16.29 17.91
N ALA A 148 -7.27 -16.55 18.43
CA ALA A 148 -7.91 -17.86 18.39
C ALA A 148 -8.17 -18.33 16.96
N ILE A 149 -8.71 -17.47 16.09
CA ILE A 149 -8.93 -17.79 14.68
C ILE A 149 -7.60 -18.08 13.97
N VAL A 150 -6.61 -17.21 14.14
CA VAL A 150 -5.28 -17.37 13.51
C VAL A 150 -4.61 -18.65 14.00
N SER A 151 -4.65 -18.94 15.31
CA SER A 151 -4.06 -20.17 15.87
C SER A 151 -4.77 -21.43 15.38
N THR A 152 -6.10 -21.37 15.20
CA THR A 152 -6.87 -22.48 14.64
C THR A 152 -6.51 -22.71 13.19
N LEU A 153 -6.41 -21.65 12.39
CA LEU A 153 -5.97 -21.73 10.98
C LEU A 153 -4.56 -22.31 10.86
N ILE A 154 -3.61 -21.84 11.70
CA ILE A 154 -2.23 -22.35 11.72
C ILE A 154 -2.22 -23.85 12.07
N LYS A 155 -2.98 -24.29 13.09
CA LYS A 155 -3.09 -25.68 13.46
C LYS A 155 -3.70 -26.54 12.34
N LEU A 156 -4.73 -26.01 11.64
CA LEU A 156 -5.40 -26.69 10.54
C LEU A 156 -4.46 -26.88 9.36
N VAL A 157 -3.68 -25.83 9.02
CA VAL A 157 -2.67 -25.89 7.95
C VAL A 157 -1.52 -26.84 8.31
N GLN A 158 -1.04 -26.81 9.55
CA GLN A 158 0.05 -27.70 10.00
C GLN A 158 -0.37 -29.17 10.11
N LYS A 159 -1.61 -29.43 10.55
CA LYS A 159 -2.10 -30.81 10.77
C LYS A 159 -2.55 -31.50 9.48
N ASN A 160 -3.01 -30.76 8.47
CA ASN A 160 -3.58 -31.33 7.25
C ASN A 160 -2.83 -30.88 5.98
N ARG A 161 -1.51 -30.89 6.00
CA ARG A 161 -0.68 -30.50 4.83
C ARG A 161 -1.04 -31.28 3.58
N ASN A 162 -1.29 -32.61 3.71
CA ASN A 162 -1.64 -33.48 2.58
C ASN A 162 -3.02 -33.17 1.98
N ALA A 163 -4.01 -32.78 2.81
CA ALA A 163 -5.34 -32.40 2.32
C ALA A 163 -5.29 -31.08 1.53
N ILE A 164 -4.43 -30.12 1.93
CA ILE A 164 -4.25 -28.85 1.21
C ILE A 164 -3.60 -29.09 -0.15
N TYR A 165 -2.62 -29.99 -0.25
CA TYR A 165 -2.03 -30.34 -1.54
C TYR A 165 -3.03 -30.98 -2.51
N ILE A 166 -3.98 -31.79 -1.99
CA ILE A 166 -5.01 -32.45 -2.81
C ILE A 166 -6.08 -31.45 -3.29
N THR A 167 -6.37 -30.39 -2.51
CA THR A 167 -7.39 -29.39 -2.89
C THR A 167 -6.83 -28.26 -3.76
N THR A 168 -5.51 -28.11 -3.89
CA THR A 168 -4.86 -27.08 -4.72
C THR A 168 -4.32 -27.61 -6.06
N LEU A 169 -4.40 -28.91 -6.31
CA LEU A 169 -4.11 -29.58 -7.57
C LEU A 169 -5.39 -29.85 -8.36
#